data_90f20d03b728acb1f278e9d7195d2a8b
#
_entry.id   90f20d03b728acb1f278e9d7195d2a8b
#
_cell.length_a   1.000
_cell.length_b   1.000
_cell.length_c   1.000
_cell.angle_alpha   90.00
_cell.angle_beta   90.00
_cell.angle_gamma   90.00
#
_symmetry.space_group_name_H-M   'P 1'
#
loop_
_entity.id
_entity.type
_entity.pdbx_description
1 polymer ?
#
loop_
_entity_poly.entity_id
_entity_poly.type
_entity_poly.pdbx_seq_one_letter_code
_entity_poly.pdbx_strand_id
1 'polypeptide(L)'
;MNTENNALPAIIFEHMSLASNILSVLLALVCVASAYTDLTMMPQIVESMTKLKMPIRIIPALGFAKLAGAAGLMIGFANDNLRIYAAFCLAVYFVLATWCHVRVRDTTTNTIPALVLCLVSIATLLTSI
;
A
#
# COMPACT_ATOMS: atom_id res chain seq x y z
N MET A 1 -2.46 23.07 -37.46
CA MET A 1 -2.91 22.41 -36.23
C MET A 1 -2.19 21.09 -36.13
N ASN A 2 -1.27 20.98 -35.17
CA ASN A 2 -0.52 19.76 -34.97
C ASN A 2 -1.34 18.80 -34.10
N THR A 3 -2.00 17.83 -34.74
CA THR A 3 -2.68 16.73 -34.07
C THR A 3 -1.70 15.84 -33.28
N GLU A 4 -0.43 15.85 -33.65
CA GLU A 4 0.62 15.08 -32.97
C GLU A 4 0.87 15.58 -31.53
N ASN A 5 0.80 16.88 -31.30
CA ASN A 5 1.03 17.49 -29.99
C ASN A 5 -0.07 17.18 -28.97
N ASN A 6 -1.25 16.78 -29.45
CA ASN A 6 -2.37 16.41 -28.58
C ASN A 6 -2.41 14.90 -28.28
N ALA A 7 -1.70 14.08 -29.06
CA ALA A 7 -1.66 12.64 -28.88
C ALA A 7 -0.72 12.20 -27.75
N LEU A 8 0.43 12.89 -27.59
CA LEU A 8 1.43 12.54 -26.58
C LEU A 8 0.90 12.64 -25.13
N PRO A 9 0.23 13.73 -24.70
CA PRO A 9 -0.35 13.79 -23.37
C PRO A 9 -1.40 12.73 -23.13
N ALA A 10 -2.21 12.39 -24.12
CA ALA A 10 -3.23 11.35 -24.03
C ALA A 10 -2.60 9.97 -23.85
N ILE A 11 -1.53 9.66 -24.60
CA ILE A 11 -0.79 8.39 -24.48
C ILE A 11 -0.14 8.27 -23.12
N ILE A 12 0.51 9.32 -22.63
CA ILE A 12 1.14 9.34 -21.31
C ILE A 12 0.07 9.12 -20.23
N PHE A 13 -1.06 9.79 -20.34
CA PHE A 13 -2.18 9.67 -19.41
C PHE A 13 -2.73 8.25 -19.37
N GLU A 14 -2.87 7.61 -20.53
CA GLU A 14 -3.34 6.23 -20.66
C GLU A 14 -2.37 5.24 -20.01
N HIS A 15 -1.05 5.40 -20.24
CA HIS A 15 -0.02 4.58 -19.61
C HIS A 15 0.01 4.76 -18.09
N MET A 16 -0.15 5.99 -17.60
CA MET A 16 -0.22 6.25 -16.15
C MET A 16 -1.47 5.64 -15.52
N SER A 17 -2.62 5.70 -16.21
CA SER A 17 -3.85 5.07 -15.75
C SER A 17 -3.72 3.55 -15.68
N LEU A 18 -3.11 2.94 -16.70
CA LEU A 18 -2.85 1.49 -16.71
C LEU A 18 -1.89 1.11 -15.59
N ALA A 19 -0.81 1.84 -15.40
CA ALA A 19 0.14 1.62 -14.32
C ALA A 19 -0.53 1.75 -12.95
N SER A 20 -1.35 2.78 -12.75
CA SER A 20 -2.12 2.98 -11.52
C SER A 20 -3.07 1.81 -11.25
N ASN A 21 -3.75 1.32 -12.26
CA ASN A 21 -4.67 0.19 -12.14
C ASN A 21 -3.94 -1.09 -11.74
N ILE A 22 -2.82 -1.40 -12.40
CA ILE A 22 -2.01 -2.57 -12.10
C ILE A 22 -1.46 -2.49 -10.68
N LEU A 23 -0.88 -1.35 -10.31
CA LEU A 23 -0.32 -1.13 -8.98
C LEU A 23 -1.41 -1.22 -7.91
N SER A 24 -2.61 -0.68 -8.16
CA SER A 24 -3.73 -0.75 -7.23
C SER A 24 -4.17 -2.18 -6.97
N VAL A 25 -4.28 -3.00 -8.02
CA VAL A 25 -4.64 -4.42 -7.89
C VAL A 25 -3.58 -5.17 -7.10
N LEU A 26 -2.31 -5.01 -7.45
CA LEU A 26 -1.20 -5.68 -6.77
C LEU A 26 -1.15 -5.28 -5.29
N LEU A 27 -1.26 -3.98 -5.01
CA LEU A 27 -1.23 -3.46 -3.65
C LEU A 27 -2.41 -3.99 -2.83
N ALA A 28 -3.62 -3.99 -3.41
CA ALA A 28 -4.81 -4.51 -2.75
C ALA A 28 -4.70 -6.00 -2.44
N LEU A 29 -4.20 -6.80 -3.37
CA LEU A 29 -4.01 -8.24 -3.16
C LEU A 29 -3.01 -8.52 -2.02
N VAL A 30 -1.90 -7.80 -2.00
CA VAL A 30 -0.89 -7.96 -0.94
C VAL A 30 -1.44 -7.48 0.40
N CYS A 31 -2.20 -6.38 0.42
CA CYS A 31 -2.84 -5.88 1.64
C CYS A 31 -3.85 -6.88 2.20
N VAL A 32 -4.65 -7.51 1.35
CA VAL A 32 -5.60 -8.54 1.79
C VAL A 32 -4.87 -9.76 2.36
N ALA A 33 -3.84 -10.25 1.68
CA ALA A 33 -3.04 -11.37 2.16
C ALA A 33 -2.37 -11.04 3.51
N SER A 34 -1.79 -9.85 3.64
CA SER A 34 -1.16 -9.38 4.87
C SER A 34 -2.18 -9.19 6.00
N ALA A 35 -3.38 -8.68 5.67
CA ALA A 35 -4.46 -8.53 6.63
C ALA A 35 -4.93 -9.88 7.16
N TYR A 36 -4.97 -10.90 6.31
CA TYR A 36 -5.29 -12.26 6.74
C TYR A 36 -4.33 -12.75 7.82
N THR A 37 -3.02 -12.55 7.63
CA THR A 37 -2.02 -12.94 8.64
C THR A 37 -2.17 -12.16 9.93
N ASP A 38 -2.52 -10.88 9.85
CA ASP A 38 -2.76 -10.06 11.04
C ASP A 38 -4.00 -10.51 11.80
N LEU A 39 -5.12 -10.73 11.10
CA LEU A 39 -6.39 -11.10 11.73
C LEU A 39 -6.38 -12.51 12.32
N THR A 40 -5.59 -13.42 11.76
CA THR A 40 -5.42 -14.77 12.31
C THR A 40 -4.35 -14.83 13.39
N MET A 41 -3.71 -13.72 13.72
CA MET A 41 -2.68 -13.64 14.76
C MET A 41 -1.58 -14.70 14.57
N MET A 42 -1.07 -14.82 13.33
CA MET A 42 -0.02 -15.79 13.05
C MET A 42 1.19 -15.57 13.96
N PRO A 43 1.84 -16.66 14.44
CA PRO A 43 2.97 -16.53 15.38
C PRO A 43 4.09 -15.61 14.88
N GLN A 44 4.34 -15.59 13.57
CA GLN A 44 5.35 -14.73 12.96
C GLN A 44 5.01 -13.23 13.14
N ILE A 45 3.72 -12.88 13.03
CA ILE A 45 3.27 -11.49 13.21
C ILE A 45 3.36 -11.08 14.68
N VAL A 46 2.95 -11.96 15.59
CA VAL A 46 3.05 -11.71 17.03
C VAL A 46 4.51 -11.53 17.44
N GLU A 47 5.41 -12.34 16.92
CA GLU A 47 6.85 -12.24 17.19
C GLU A 47 7.40 -10.91 16.65
N SER A 48 7.03 -10.54 15.43
CA SER A 48 7.45 -9.28 14.80
C SER A 48 6.99 -8.08 15.63
N MET A 49 5.73 -8.05 16.05
CA MET A 49 5.19 -6.97 16.88
C MET A 49 5.89 -6.88 18.23
N THR A 50 6.24 -8.01 18.83
CA THR A 50 7.02 -8.05 20.08
C THR A 50 8.40 -7.40 19.88
N LYS A 51 9.08 -7.72 18.77
CA LYS A 51 10.36 -7.10 18.42
C LYS A 51 10.24 -5.58 18.21
N LEU A 52 9.13 -5.14 17.63
CA LEU A 52 8.85 -3.71 17.38
C LEU A 52 8.43 -2.97 18.66
N LYS A 53 8.27 -3.69 19.77
CA LYS A 53 7.80 -3.14 21.04
C LYS A 53 6.40 -2.52 20.92
N MET A 54 5.56 -3.11 20.08
CA MET A 54 4.20 -2.66 19.84
C MET A 54 3.21 -3.55 20.59
N PRO A 55 2.08 -3.01 21.07
CA PRO A 55 1.05 -3.82 21.74
C PRO A 55 0.46 -4.85 20.79
N ILE A 56 0.41 -6.12 21.20
CA ILE A 56 -0.15 -7.21 20.40
C ILE A 56 -1.64 -6.96 20.11
N ARG A 57 -2.34 -6.32 21.02
CA ARG A 57 -3.78 -6.04 20.90
C ARG A 57 -4.14 -5.14 19.70
N ILE A 58 -3.17 -4.43 19.11
CA ILE A 58 -3.44 -3.58 17.94
C ILE A 58 -3.33 -4.33 16.61
N ILE A 59 -2.86 -5.58 16.61
CA ILE A 59 -2.67 -6.35 15.37
C ILE A 59 -3.97 -6.47 14.56
N PRO A 60 -5.13 -6.83 15.16
CA PRO A 60 -6.38 -6.86 14.38
C PRO A 60 -6.74 -5.50 13.78
N ALA A 61 -6.50 -4.40 14.48
CA ALA A 61 -6.74 -3.06 13.97
C ALA A 61 -5.87 -2.76 12.74
N LEU A 62 -4.62 -3.21 12.74
CA LEU A 62 -3.73 -3.08 11.59
C LEU A 62 -4.24 -3.88 10.39
N GLY A 63 -4.75 -5.09 10.63
CA GLY A 63 -5.37 -5.92 9.61
C GLY A 63 -6.60 -5.24 9.00
N PHE A 64 -7.48 -4.68 9.80
CA PHE A 64 -8.65 -3.94 9.32
C PHE A 64 -8.26 -2.68 8.56
N ALA A 65 -7.22 -1.97 8.98
CA ALA A 65 -6.71 -0.81 8.25
C ALA A 65 -6.25 -1.19 6.84
N LYS A 66 -5.55 -2.30 6.69
CA LYS A 66 -5.11 -2.81 5.38
C LYS A 66 -6.31 -3.22 4.51
N LEU A 67 -7.32 -3.87 5.08
CA LEU A 67 -8.54 -4.23 4.37
C LEU A 67 -9.30 -2.99 3.90
N ALA A 68 -9.42 -1.97 4.74
CA ALA A 68 -10.05 -0.71 4.37
C ALA A 68 -9.31 -0.03 3.22
N GLY A 69 -7.97 -0.04 3.26
CA GLY A 69 -7.14 0.48 2.18
C GLY A 69 -7.33 -0.29 0.87
N ALA A 70 -7.35 -1.63 0.94
CA ALA A 70 -7.59 -2.49 -0.22
C ALA A 70 -8.98 -2.24 -0.81
N ALA A 71 -10.00 -2.14 0.02
CA ALA A 71 -11.36 -1.83 -0.43
C ALA A 71 -11.43 -0.46 -1.10
N GLY A 72 -10.77 0.54 -0.52
CA GLY A 72 -10.69 1.89 -1.11
C GLY A 72 -10.01 1.90 -2.47
N LEU A 73 -8.96 1.10 -2.66
CA LEU A 73 -8.30 0.95 -3.96
C LEU A 73 -9.22 0.31 -5.00
N MET A 74 -9.98 -0.71 -4.61
CA MET A 74 -10.90 -1.40 -5.53
C MET A 74 -12.09 -0.52 -5.90
N ILE A 75 -12.71 0.14 -4.94
CA ILE A 75 -13.79 1.10 -5.20
C ILE A 75 -13.25 2.30 -6.00
N GLY A 76 -11.97 2.59 -5.84
CA GLY A 76 -11.27 3.65 -6.55
C GLY A 76 -11.24 3.49 -8.07
N PHE A 77 -11.56 2.30 -8.61
CA PHE A 77 -11.74 2.13 -10.05
C PHE A 77 -12.96 2.92 -10.56
N ALA A 78 -13.95 3.14 -9.69
CA ALA A 78 -15.14 3.92 -10.00
C ALA A 78 -15.02 5.39 -9.54
N ASN A 79 -14.06 5.70 -8.65
CA ASN A 79 -13.90 7.02 -8.07
C ASN A 79 -12.43 7.32 -7.82
N ASP A 80 -11.83 8.14 -8.68
CA ASP A 80 -10.40 8.46 -8.63
C ASP A 80 -10.00 9.12 -7.31
N ASN A 81 -10.85 9.96 -6.75
CA ASN A 81 -10.56 10.62 -5.48
C ASN A 81 -10.41 9.60 -4.35
N LEU A 82 -11.27 8.59 -4.32
CA LEU A 82 -11.20 7.54 -3.32
C LEU A 82 -9.91 6.72 -3.47
N ARG A 83 -9.50 6.45 -4.70
CA ARG A 83 -8.23 5.75 -4.97
C ARG A 83 -7.05 6.56 -4.44
N ILE A 84 -7.04 7.86 -4.70
CA ILE A 84 -5.98 8.76 -4.22
C ILE A 84 -5.92 8.75 -2.69
N TYR A 85 -7.05 8.86 -2.02
CA TYR A 85 -7.11 8.82 -0.56
C TYR A 85 -6.64 7.48 -0.01
N ALA A 86 -7.09 6.38 -0.60
CA ALA A 86 -6.69 5.04 -0.17
C ALA A 86 -5.18 4.82 -0.35
N ALA A 87 -4.63 5.21 -1.49
CA ALA A 87 -3.20 5.11 -1.77
C ALA A 87 -2.39 5.98 -0.80
N PHE A 88 -2.85 7.18 -0.50
CA PHE A 88 -2.21 8.07 0.46
C PHE A 88 -2.20 7.46 1.86
N CYS A 89 -3.34 6.96 2.32
CA CYS A 89 -3.44 6.33 3.64
C CYS A 89 -2.53 5.11 3.75
N LEU A 90 -2.48 4.27 2.71
CA LEU A 90 -1.59 3.11 2.69
C LEU A 90 -0.12 3.53 2.64
N ALA A 91 0.21 4.58 1.90
CA ALA A 91 1.57 5.11 1.86
C ALA A 91 2.02 5.55 3.26
N VAL A 92 1.19 6.31 3.97
CA VAL A 92 1.47 6.72 5.35
C VAL A 92 1.60 5.51 6.26
N TYR A 93 0.71 4.54 6.13
CA TYR A 93 0.74 3.31 6.92
C TYR A 93 2.09 2.58 6.76
N PHE A 94 2.51 2.35 5.52
CA PHE A 94 3.74 1.60 5.26
C PHE A 94 5.01 2.41 5.53
N VAL A 95 4.96 3.74 5.43
CA VAL A 95 6.06 4.60 5.90
C VAL A 95 6.25 4.42 7.41
N LEU A 96 5.16 4.45 8.18
CA LEU A 96 5.22 4.24 9.62
C LEU A 96 5.68 2.81 9.96
N ALA A 97 5.20 1.82 9.21
CA ALA A 97 5.63 0.43 9.41
C ALA A 97 7.13 0.27 9.15
N THR A 98 7.63 0.82 8.06
CA THR A 98 9.08 0.81 7.74
C THR A 98 9.88 1.52 8.82
N TRP A 99 9.40 2.68 9.27
CA TRP A 99 10.02 3.42 10.36
C TRP A 99 10.14 2.58 11.63
N CYS A 100 9.07 1.86 12.00
CA CYS A 100 9.08 1.00 13.19
C CYS A 100 10.15 -0.08 13.10
N HIS A 101 10.30 -0.71 11.93
CA HIS A 101 11.36 -1.72 11.72
C HIS A 101 12.75 -1.11 11.80
N VAL A 102 12.96 0.04 11.15
CA VAL A 102 14.26 0.73 11.15
C VAL A 102 14.63 1.21 12.56
N ARG A 103 13.66 1.71 13.31
CA ARG A 103 13.87 2.25 14.65
C ARG A 103 14.46 1.20 15.60
N VAL A 104 14.00 -0.03 15.50
CA VAL A 104 14.47 -1.14 16.37
C VAL A 104 15.61 -1.93 15.74
N ARG A 105 16.13 -1.49 14.61
CA ARG A 105 17.20 -2.17 13.85
C ARG A 105 16.85 -3.62 13.57
N ASP A 106 15.61 -3.84 13.14
CA ASP A 106 15.13 -5.16 12.78
C ASP A 106 15.92 -5.73 11.58
N THR A 107 15.82 -7.03 11.38
CA THR A 107 16.52 -7.69 10.27
C THR A 107 16.06 -7.15 8.92
N THR A 108 16.94 -7.19 7.94
CA THR A 108 16.62 -6.79 6.56
C THR A 108 15.45 -7.59 6.02
N THR A 109 15.40 -8.90 6.31
CA THR A 109 14.33 -9.79 5.88
C THR A 109 12.95 -9.33 6.36
N ASN A 110 12.86 -8.80 7.59
CA ASN A 110 11.61 -8.31 8.14
C ASN A 110 11.25 -6.90 7.64
N THR A 111 12.26 -6.10 7.33
CA THR A 111 12.08 -4.70 6.91
C THR A 111 11.72 -4.58 5.43
N ILE A 112 12.28 -5.45 4.57
CA ILE A 112 12.07 -5.40 3.12
C ILE A 112 10.59 -5.42 2.72
N PRO A 113 9.72 -6.31 3.25
CA PRO A 113 8.30 -6.31 2.86
C PRO A 113 7.62 -4.97 3.12
N ALA A 114 7.87 -4.36 4.28
CA ALA A 114 7.29 -3.06 4.61
C ALA A 114 7.80 -1.96 3.66
N LEU A 115 9.09 -1.98 3.36
CA LEU A 115 9.71 -1.02 2.44
C LEU A 115 9.15 -1.17 1.02
N VAL A 116 9.02 -2.40 0.53
CA VAL A 116 8.47 -2.67 -0.81
C VAL A 116 7.02 -2.18 -0.89
N LEU A 117 6.20 -2.47 0.11
CA LEU A 117 4.82 -1.99 0.16
C LEU A 117 4.74 -0.47 0.27
N CYS A 118 5.67 0.14 0.99
CA CYS A 118 5.79 1.60 1.05
C CYS A 118 6.04 2.19 -0.34
N LEU A 119 7.01 1.64 -1.07
CA LEU A 119 7.35 2.12 -2.41
C LEU A 119 6.20 1.90 -3.40
N VAL A 120 5.54 0.74 -3.35
CA VAL A 120 4.39 0.43 -4.20
C VAL A 120 3.22 1.38 -3.89
N SER A 121 2.97 1.67 -2.63
CA SER A 121 1.92 2.62 -2.22
C SER A 121 2.19 4.04 -2.73
N ILE A 122 3.44 4.49 -2.62
CA ILE A 122 3.86 5.80 -3.14
C ILE A 122 3.72 5.84 -4.66
N ALA A 123 4.16 4.78 -5.36
CA ALA A 123 4.03 4.70 -6.81
C ALA A 123 2.55 4.70 -7.23
N THR A 124 1.69 4.00 -6.52
CA THR A 124 0.24 4.01 -6.76
C THR A 124 -0.33 5.41 -6.58
N LEU A 125 0.07 6.10 -5.52
CA LEU A 125 -0.36 7.48 -5.27
C LEU A 125 0.08 8.41 -6.40
N LEU A 126 1.35 8.37 -6.78
CA LEU A 126 1.91 9.25 -7.80
C LEU A 126 1.29 9.00 -9.18
N THR A 127 0.98 7.76 -9.52
CA THR A 127 0.33 7.42 -10.80
C THR A 127 -1.17 7.70 -10.79
N SER A 128 -1.77 7.91 -9.61
CA SER A 128 -3.21 8.20 -9.46
C SER A 128 -3.52 9.69 -9.41
N ILE A 129 -2.52 10.52 -9.16
CA ILE A 129 -2.67 11.99 -9.17
C ILE A 129 -2.72 12.50 -10.64
#